data_1df2ff1d2ea0cf192f1a87b5d8c17f81
#
_entry.id   1df2ff1d2ea0cf192f1a87b5d8c17f81
#
_cell.length_a   1.000
_cell.length_b   1.000
_cell.length_c   1.000
_cell.angle_alpha   90.00
_cell.angle_beta   90.00
_cell.angle_gamma   90.00
#
_symmetry.space_group_name_H-M   'P 1'
#
loop_
_entity.id
_entity.type
_entity.pdbx_description
1 polymer ?
#
loop_
_entity_poly.entity_id
_entity_poly.type
_entity_poly.pdbx_seq_one_letter_code
_entity_poly.pdbx_strand_id
1 'polypeptide(L)'
;MKRIVSHYLVALATIVTCSFTAPAHADAAHPVAALLPGVTDPFYFTMHRGAERAANEEHVQLLFQVPKAWNTTEQVPILKAFIAKHPDVLLVSPVDKQQLIGPLKEAADAGIKVITVDTYIGDGHYQTGKGDADFPLSYIASDNLEGGHVAARSLAKAIGDKGTVYCENNKPGISSTDARAEGFMDEMKKHPNIKVLQTQYNEDDANRAASHVAAVLARNPDLAGVFGANTFSGSGAAQGVKAAGKQGVVKVVVFDAVPGIDQQIKSGLVDIAIAQRPDEIGYYGVKFAADLIHGKKIPPFKSTGFVVLDKTNIDQPDMKQYIYSN
;
A
#
# COMPACT_ATOMS: atom_id res chain seq x y z
N MET A 1 -97.31 -27.69 -44.03
CA MET A 1 -96.09 -27.28 -44.66
C MET A 1 -95.30 -26.50 -43.64
N LYS A 2 -94.29 -27.11 -42.95
CA LYS A 2 -93.41 -26.46 -41.97
C LYS A 2 -91.96 -26.62 -42.46
N ARG A 3 -91.29 -25.51 -42.72
CA ARG A 3 -89.91 -25.48 -43.13
C ARG A 3 -89.00 -25.55 -41.85
N ILE A 4 -88.11 -26.51 -41.84
CA ILE A 4 -87.10 -26.70 -40.83
C ILE A 4 -85.86 -25.89 -41.30
N VAL A 5 -85.40 -24.87 -40.50
CA VAL A 5 -84.22 -24.13 -40.76
C VAL A 5 -83.12 -24.71 -39.84
N SER A 6 -82.08 -25.30 -40.44
CA SER A 6 -80.89 -25.84 -39.74
C SER A 6 -79.90 -24.75 -39.50
N HIS A 7 -79.52 -24.53 -38.23
CA HIS A 7 -78.45 -23.59 -37.84
C HIS A 7 -77.14 -24.35 -37.67
N TYR A 8 -76.15 -24.06 -38.51
CA TYR A 8 -74.78 -24.53 -38.29
C TYR A 8 -74.06 -23.56 -37.33
N LEU A 9 -73.68 -24.10 -36.19
CA LEU A 9 -72.80 -23.39 -35.25
C LEU A 9 -71.33 -23.61 -35.70
N VAL A 10 -70.64 -22.55 -36.12
CA VAL A 10 -69.20 -22.59 -36.39
C VAL A 10 -68.47 -22.23 -35.08
N ALA A 11 -67.83 -23.21 -34.49
CA ALA A 11 -66.95 -23.00 -33.32
C ALA A 11 -65.57 -22.46 -33.78
N LEU A 12 -65.25 -21.21 -33.46
CA LEU A 12 -63.95 -20.59 -33.68
C LEU A 12 -63.03 -21.01 -32.54
N ALA A 13 -62.06 -21.89 -32.79
CA ALA A 13 -61.02 -22.25 -31.83
C ALA A 13 -59.89 -21.19 -31.85
N THR A 14 -59.81 -20.37 -30.82
CA THR A 14 -58.73 -19.41 -30.61
C THR A 14 -57.48 -20.12 -30.02
N ILE A 15 -56.46 -20.33 -30.85
CA ILE A 15 -55.16 -20.86 -30.40
C ILE A 15 -54.42 -19.72 -29.69
N VAL A 16 -54.35 -19.75 -28.37
CA VAL A 16 -53.50 -18.88 -27.57
C VAL A 16 -52.07 -19.45 -27.63
N THR A 17 -51.21 -18.87 -28.43
CA THR A 17 -49.78 -19.14 -28.42
C THR A 17 -49.14 -18.45 -27.20
N CYS A 18 -48.90 -19.19 -26.11
CA CYS A 18 -48.02 -18.74 -25.03
C CYS A 18 -46.57 -18.68 -25.54
N SER A 19 -46.13 -17.48 -25.88
CA SER A 19 -44.68 -17.22 -26.10
C SER A 19 -43.97 -17.29 -24.75
N PHE A 20 -43.28 -18.39 -24.48
CA PHE A 20 -42.31 -18.47 -23.41
C PHE A 20 -41.13 -17.57 -23.80
N THR A 21 -41.09 -16.33 -23.30
CA THR A 21 -39.87 -15.56 -23.28
C THR A 21 -38.94 -16.21 -22.24
N ALA A 22 -37.88 -16.86 -22.71
CA ALA A 22 -36.79 -17.29 -21.85
C ALA A 22 -36.31 -16.05 -21.08
N PRO A 23 -36.06 -16.15 -19.77
CA PRO A 23 -35.46 -15.03 -19.03
C PRO A 23 -34.15 -14.68 -19.72
N ALA A 24 -34.01 -13.43 -20.14
CA ALA A 24 -32.71 -12.88 -20.52
C ALA A 24 -31.77 -13.22 -19.37
N HIS A 25 -30.66 -13.92 -19.65
CA HIS A 25 -29.57 -14.06 -18.70
C HIS A 25 -29.18 -12.63 -18.37
N ALA A 26 -29.49 -12.15 -17.15
CA ALA A 26 -28.83 -10.99 -16.59
C ALA A 26 -27.36 -11.33 -16.67
N ASP A 27 -26.58 -10.52 -17.39
CA ASP A 27 -25.12 -10.59 -17.36
C ASP A 27 -24.74 -10.67 -15.88
N ALA A 28 -24.13 -11.78 -15.49
CA ALA A 28 -23.68 -11.95 -14.12
C ALA A 28 -22.77 -10.76 -13.82
N ALA A 29 -23.20 -9.89 -12.91
CA ALA A 29 -22.42 -8.70 -12.56
C ALA A 29 -21.01 -9.16 -12.21
N HIS A 30 -20.00 -8.61 -12.91
CA HIS A 30 -18.61 -8.96 -12.61
C HIS A 30 -18.31 -8.62 -11.16
N PRO A 31 -17.57 -9.48 -10.44
CA PRO A 31 -17.17 -9.19 -9.08
C PRO A 31 -16.35 -7.90 -9.02
N VAL A 32 -16.56 -7.07 -7.99
CA VAL A 32 -15.99 -5.73 -7.88
C VAL A 32 -15.08 -5.65 -6.68
N ALA A 33 -13.80 -5.31 -6.91
CA ALA A 33 -12.87 -4.91 -5.86
C ALA A 33 -12.59 -3.39 -5.94
N ALA A 34 -12.44 -2.73 -4.80
CA ALA A 34 -12.05 -1.33 -4.74
C ALA A 34 -10.68 -1.21 -4.09
N LEU A 35 -9.73 -0.50 -4.71
CA LEU A 35 -8.41 -0.20 -4.16
C LEU A 35 -8.34 1.28 -3.77
N LEU A 36 -8.11 1.52 -2.47
CA LEU A 36 -7.96 2.85 -1.86
C LEU A 36 -6.55 2.98 -1.24
N PRO A 37 -5.59 3.53 -1.98
CA PRO A 37 -4.25 3.82 -1.47
C PRO A 37 -4.20 4.93 -0.40
N GLY A 38 -3.00 5.12 0.18
CA GLY A 38 -2.76 6.17 1.17
C GLY A 38 -2.59 7.57 0.56
N VAL A 39 -1.85 7.66 -0.55
CA VAL A 39 -1.53 8.94 -1.19
C VAL A 39 -1.12 8.74 -2.66
N THR A 40 -1.10 9.82 -3.43
CA THR A 40 -0.53 9.85 -4.79
C THR A 40 1.00 9.74 -4.74
N ASP A 41 1.55 8.57 -5.10
CA ASP A 41 2.97 8.21 -4.95
C ASP A 41 3.31 7.08 -5.94
N PRO A 42 4.54 7.01 -6.50
CA PRO A 42 4.99 5.92 -7.37
C PRO A 42 4.85 4.51 -6.76
N PHE A 43 4.97 4.36 -5.44
CA PHE A 43 4.71 3.11 -4.73
C PHE A 43 3.28 2.63 -4.99
N TYR A 44 2.29 3.50 -4.77
CA TYR A 44 0.88 3.14 -4.95
C TYR A 44 0.45 2.98 -6.41
N PHE A 45 1.09 3.68 -7.35
CA PHE A 45 0.87 3.41 -8.78
C PHE A 45 1.46 2.06 -9.19
N THR A 46 2.60 1.66 -8.62
CA THR A 46 3.16 0.32 -8.83
C THR A 46 2.25 -0.75 -8.22
N MET A 47 1.68 -0.51 -7.03
CA MET A 47 0.67 -1.39 -6.42
C MET A 47 -0.57 -1.52 -7.30
N HIS A 48 -1.07 -0.41 -7.84
CA HIS A 48 -2.23 -0.41 -8.74
C HIS A 48 -2.00 -1.28 -9.97
N ARG A 49 -0.82 -1.20 -10.62
CA ARG A 49 -0.50 -2.06 -11.78
C ARG A 49 -0.50 -3.55 -11.42
N GLY A 50 0.01 -3.90 -10.24
CA GLY A 50 -0.08 -5.28 -9.74
C GLY A 50 -1.52 -5.72 -9.55
N ALA A 51 -2.35 -4.84 -8.97
CA ALA A 51 -3.78 -5.07 -8.79
C ALA A 51 -4.52 -5.21 -10.14
N GLU A 52 -4.23 -4.35 -11.13
CA GLU A 52 -4.80 -4.45 -12.48
C GLU A 52 -4.45 -5.76 -13.17
N ARG A 53 -3.19 -6.22 -13.06
CA ARG A 53 -2.77 -7.51 -13.59
C ARG A 53 -3.60 -8.65 -13.00
N ALA A 54 -3.74 -8.71 -11.68
CA ALA A 54 -4.57 -9.72 -11.02
C ALA A 54 -6.06 -9.58 -11.36
N ALA A 55 -6.57 -8.36 -11.47
CA ALA A 55 -7.97 -8.10 -11.84
C ALA A 55 -8.30 -8.64 -13.24
N ASN A 56 -7.39 -8.47 -14.19
CA ASN A 56 -7.53 -9.02 -15.53
C ASN A 56 -7.48 -10.58 -15.52
N GLU A 57 -6.58 -11.17 -14.74
CA GLU A 57 -6.46 -12.64 -14.61
C GLU A 57 -7.68 -13.27 -13.94
N GLU A 58 -8.24 -12.62 -12.93
CA GLU A 58 -9.39 -13.11 -12.14
C GLU A 58 -10.75 -12.61 -12.64
N HIS A 59 -10.78 -11.81 -13.72
CA HIS A 59 -12.01 -11.20 -14.25
C HIS A 59 -12.78 -10.38 -13.20
N VAL A 60 -12.06 -9.66 -12.33
CA VAL A 60 -12.59 -8.76 -11.31
C VAL A 60 -12.59 -7.33 -11.85
N GLN A 61 -13.69 -6.61 -11.70
CA GLN A 61 -13.69 -5.16 -11.96
C GLN A 61 -12.92 -4.45 -10.84
N LEU A 62 -11.88 -3.70 -11.17
CA LEU A 62 -11.12 -2.92 -10.20
C LEU A 62 -11.56 -1.46 -10.22
N LEU A 63 -12.05 -0.97 -9.08
CA LEU A 63 -12.24 0.47 -8.83
C LEU A 63 -10.97 1.01 -8.17
N PHE A 64 -10.49 2.15 -8.64
CA PHE A 64 -9.30 2.78 -8.10
C PHE A 64 -9.53 4.27 -7.88
N GLN A 65 -9.17 4.77 -6.71
CA GLN A 65 -9.13 6.20 -6.41
C GLN A 65 -8.10 6.44 -5.30
N VAL A 66 -7.29 7.48 -5.44
CA VAL A 66 -6.18 7.80 -4.55
C VAL A 66 -6.33 9.21 -3.98
N PRO A 67 -6.12 9.43 -2.67
CA PRO A 67 -6.08 10.77 -2.07
C PRO A 67 -4.82 11.53 -2.49
N LYS A 68 -4.89 12.87 -2.44
CA LYS A 68 -3.77 13.74 -2.79
C LYS A 68 -2.76 13.91 -1.65
N ALA A 69 -3.22 13.73 -0.41
CA ALA A 69 -2.40 13.90 0.77
C ALA A 69 -2.66 12.77 1.77
N TRP A 70 -1.63 12.43 2.55
CA TRP A 70 -1.67 11.37 3.57
C TRP A 70 -2.41 11.86 4.82
N ASN A 71 -3.72 11.93 4.76
CA ASN A 71 -4.57 12.31 5.90
C ASN A 71 -6.00 11.75 5.77
N THR A 72 -6.69 11.67 6.90
CA THR A 72 -8.05 11.12 6.99
C THR A 72 -9.10 12.02 6.33
N THR A 73 -8.87 13.33 6.27
CA THR A 73 -9.77 14.29 5.62
C THR A 73 -9.89 14.06 4.12
N GLU A 74 -8.83 13.57 3.50
CA GLU A 74 -8.79 13.18 2.09
C GLU A 74 -9.30 11.74 1.87
N GLN A 75 -8.88 10.80 2.73
CA GLN A 75 -9.17 9.38 2.52
C GLN A 75 -10.62 8.99 2.85
N VAL A 76 -11.18 9.51 3.96
CA VAL A 76 -12.53 9.11 4.41
C VAL A 76 -13.64 9.45 3.41
N PRO A 77 -13.67 10.61 2.73
CA PRO A 77 -14.66 10.87 1.68
C PRO A 77 -14.60 9.87 0.52
N ILE A 78 -13.39 9.45 0.10
CA ILE A 78 -13.20 8.44 -0.95
C ILE A 78 -13.69 7.08 -0.47
N LEU A 79 -13.36 6.70 0.76
CA LEU A 79 -13.86 5.48 1.38
C LEU A 79 -15.40 5.43 1.39
N LYS A 80 -16.06 6.52 1.81
CA LYS A 80 -17.52 6.62 1.80
C LYS A 80 -18.12 6.52 0.39
N ALA A 81 -17.43 7.08 -0.62
CA ALA A 81 -17.85 6.95 -2.01
C ALA A 81 -17.72 5.50 -2.52
N PHE A 82 -16.71 4.74 -2.05
CA PHE A 82 -16.61 3.32 -2.35
C PHE A 82 -17.68 2.51 -1.62
N ILE A 83 -17.94 2.77 -0.34
CA ILE A 83 -19.02 2.11 0.41
C ILE A 83 -20.35 2.28 -0.31
N ALA A 84 -20.65 3.48 -0.81
CA ALA A 84 -21.88 3.75 -1.55
C ALA A 84 -21.99 2.98 -2.90
N LYS A 85 -20.85 2.55 -3.48
CA LYS A 85 -20.82 1.71 -4.70
C LYS A 85 -20.95 0.22 -4.40
N HIS A 86 -20.92 -0.18 -3.14
CA HIS A 86 -21.04 -1.56 -2.69
C HIS A 86 -20.10 -2.56 -3.43
N PRO A 87 -18.77 -2.36 -3.43
CA PRO A 87 -17.86 -3.38 -3.95
C PRO A 87 -17.92 -4.64 -3.07
N ASP A 88 -17.62 -5.81 -3.65
CA ASP A 88 -17.55 -7.06 -2.89
C ASP A 88 -16.40 -7.04 -1.87
N VAL A 89 -15.27 -6.41 -2.25
CA VAL A 89 -14.07 -6.32 -1.43
C VAL A 89 -13.47 -4.92 -1.52
N LEU A 90 -13.03 -4.38 -0.38
CA LEU A 90 -12.26 -3.16 -0.25
C LEU A 90 -10.82 -3.49 0.13
N LEU A 91 -9.89 -3.11 -0.73
CA LEU A 91 -8.45 -3.11 -0.48
C LEU A 91 -8.06 -1.70 -0.07
N VAL A 92 -7.54 -1.50 1.13
CA VAL A 92 -7.28 -0.15 1.64
C VAL A 92 -5.94 -0.06 2.33
N SER A 93 -5.20 1.05 2.08
CA SER A 93 -4.02 1.44 2.86
C SER A 93 -4.43 2.53 3.86
N PRO A 94 -4.79 2.19 5.11
CA PRO A 94 -5.24 3.18 6.09
C PRO A 94 -4.16 4.23 6.39
N VAL A 95 -4.52 5.52 6.24
CA VAL A 95 -3.59 6.64 6.50
C VAL A 95 -3.36 6.90 7.99
N ASP A 96 -4.14 6.26 8.86
CA ASP A 96 -3.99 6.32 10.32
C ASP A 96 -4.57 5.06 10.95
N LYS A 97 -3.77 4.39 11.79
CA LYS A 97 -4.13 3.07 12.35
C LYS A 97 -5.27 3.10 13.38
N GLN A 98 -5.61 4.26 13.91
CA GLN A 98 -6.70 4.42 14.89
C GLN A 98 -7.93 5.11 14.29
N GLN A 99 -7.72 6.22 13.58
CA GLN A 99 -8.82 7.03 13.06
C GLN A 99 -9.63 6.31 11.96
N LEU A 100 -9.02 5.35 11.26
CA LEU A 100 -9.70 4.60 10.20
C LEU A 100 -10.50 3.37 10.72
N ILE A 101 -10.38 2.98 12.00
CA ILE A 101 -11.14 1.84 12.55
C ILE A 101 -12.64 2.04 12.33
N GLY A 102 -13.20 3.16 12.80
CA GLY A 102 -14.63 3.45 12.64
C GLY A 102 -15.12 3.48 11.19
N PRO A 103 -14.52 4.30 10.31
CA PRO A 103 -14.91 4.35 8.91
C PRO A 103 -14.80 3.01 8.16
N LEU A 104 -13.78 2.19 8.46
CA LEU A 104 -13.64 0.85 7.85
C LEU A 104 -14.63 -0.16 8.45
N LYS A 105 -14.99 0.00 9.72
CA LYS A 105 -16.05 -0.79 10.35
C LYS A 105 -17.41 -0.53 9.68
N GLU A 106 -17.70 0.72 9.28
CA GLU A 106 -18.90 1.05 8.49
C GLU A 106 -18.94 0.24 7.17
N ALA A 107 -17.80 0.08 6.48
CA ALA A 107 -17.73 -0.75 5.28
C ALA A 107 -18.00 -2.23 5.59
N ALA A 108 -17.40 -2.76 6.65
CA ALA A 108 -17.60 -4.16 7.06
C ALA A 108 -19.05 -4.43 7.48
N ASP A 109 -19.68 -3.51 8.22
CA ASP A 109 -21.08 -3.60 8.65
C ASP A 109 -22.06 -3.49 7.47
N ALA A 110 -21.66 -2.82 6.39
CA ALA A 110 -22.39 -2.81 5.10
C ALA A 110 -22.20 -4.12 4.28
N GLY A 111 -21.47 -5.12 4.81
CA GLY A 111 -21.24 -6.40 4.14
C GLY A 111 -20.05 -6.42 3.17
N ILE A 112 -19.28 -5.32 3.07
CA ILE A 112 -18.07 -5.25 2.24
C ILE A 112 -16.92 -5.95 2.96
N LYS A 113 -16.27 -6.90 2.30
CA LYS A 113 -15.08 -7.56 2.85
C LYS A 113 -13.89 -6.61 2.84
N VAL A 114 -13.21 -6.46 3.96
CA VAL A 114 -12.08 -5.51 4.11
C VAL A 114 -10.77 -6.27 4.18
N ILE A 115 -9.82 -5.87 3.33
CA ILE A 115 -8.41 -6.29 3.37
C ILE A 115 -7.56 -5.02 3.50
N THR A 116 -6.65 -4.98 4.45
CA THR A 116 -5.66 -3.90 4.51
C THR A 116 -4.43 -4.24 3.69
N VAL A 117 -3.89 -3.26 2.98
CA VAL A 117 -2.69 -3.38 2.14
C VAL A 117 -1.68 -2.30 2.52
N ASP A 118 -0.39 -2.63 2.56
CA ASP A 118 0.72 -1.76 2.96
C ASP A 118 0.68 -1.29 4.43
N THR A 119 -0.41 -0.70 4.88
CA THR A 119 -0.65 -0.25 6.25
C THR A 119 -1.84 -0.98 6.86
N TYR A 120 -1.96 -0.95 8.19
CA TYR A 120 -3.02 -1.64 8.94
C TYR A 120 -3.76 -0.70 9.91
N ILE A 121 -4.88 -1.17 10.46
CA ILE A 121 -5.57 -0.55 11.59
C ILE A 121 -5.35 -1.36 12.87
N GLY A 122 -5.46 -0.69 14.03
CA GLY A 122 -5.23 -1.31 15.33
C GLY A 122 -3.77 -1.76 15.49
N ASP A 123 -3.59 -3.05 15.75
CA ASP A 123 -2.28 -3.71 15.90
C ASP A 123 -1.87 -4.54 14.66
N GLY A 124 -2.72 -4.60 13.63
CA GLY A 124 -2.47 -5.37 12.40
C GLY A 124 -2.67 -6.88 12.53
N HIS A 125 -3.13 -7.37 13.66
CA HIS A 125 -3.46 -8.77 13.88
C HIS A 125 -4.97 -8.98 13.79
N TYR A 126 -5.41 -9.61 12.70
CA TYR A 126 -6.82 -9.76 12.36
C TYR A 126 -7.32 -11.18 12.55
N GLN A 127 -8.65 -11.35 12.70
CA GLN A 127 -9.34 -12.62 12.85
C GLN A 127 -8.91 -13.41 14.11
N THR A 128 -8.50 -12.66 15.15
CA THR A 128 -8.07 -13.22 16.44
C THR A 128 -9.22 -13.34 17.44
N GLY A 129 -10.36 -12.72 17.16
CA GLY A 129 -11.50 -12.58 18.08
C GLY A 129 -11.28 -11.52 19.17
N LYS A 130 -10.32 -10.61 19.01
CA LYS A 130 -9.95 -9.61 20.01
C LYS A 130 -9.84 -8.20 19.42
N GLY A 131 -10.36 -7.24 20.16
CA GLY A 131 -10.25 -5.81 19.85
C GLY A 131 -11.20 -5.32 18.74
N ASP A 132 -11.33 -3.99 18.65
CA ASP A 132 -12.30 -3.34 17.75
C ASP A 132 -11.84 -3.30 16.29
N ALA A 133 -10.54 -3.57 16.03
CA ALA A 133 -9.93 -3.57 14.71
C ALA A 133 -9.73 -4.98 14.13
N ASP A 134 -10.35 -6.02 14.69
CA ASP A 134 -10.16 -7.42 14.29
C ASP A 134 -10.96 -7.86 13.05
N PHE A 135 -11.82 -7.00 12.51
CA PHE A 135 -12.75 -7.31 11.42
C PHE A 135 -12.12 -7.40 10.01
N PRO A 136 -10.99 -6.77 9.65
CA PRO A 136 -10.37 -7.03 8.36
C PRO A 136 -10.00 -8.51 8.21
N LEU A 137 -10.08 -9.02 6.97
CA LEU A 137 -9.89 -10.45 6.71
C LEU A 137 -8.42 -10.82 6.46
N SER A 138 -7.61 -9.84 6.07
CA SER A 138 -6.17 -10.03 5.82
C SER A 138 -5.44 -8.70 5.87
N TYR A 139 -4.13 -8.77 6.13
CA TYR A 139 -3.16 -7.72 5.95
C TYR A 139 -2.06 -8.17 4.98
N ILE A 140 -1.80 -7.39 3.94
CA ILE A 140 -0.80 -7.71 2.90
C ILE A 140 0.21 -6.58 2.82
N ALA A 141 1.47 -6.84 3.18
CA ALA A 141 2.52 -5.81 3.23
C ALA A 141 3.92 -6.42 3.26
N SER A 142 4.93 -5.56 3.20
CA SER A 142 6.29 -5.90 3.60
C SER A 142 6.38 -6.08 5.12
N ASP A 143 7.35 -6.85 5.61
CA ASP A 143 7.70 -6.89 7.03
C ASP A 143 8.42 -5.60 7.41
N ASN A 144 7.66 -4.58 7.79
CA ASN A 144 8.17 -3.24 8.02
C ASN A 144 9.10 -3.15 9.22
N LEU A 145 8.91 -3.99 10.26
CA LEU A 145 9.81 -4.05 11.41
C LEU A 145 11.18 -4.59 10.99
N GLU A 146 11.20 -5.73 10.28
CA GLU A 146 12.44 -6.28 9.72
C GLU A 146 13.07 -5.34 8.69
N GLY A 147 12.26 -4.61 7.90
CA GLY A 147 12.73 -3.55 7.02
C GLY A 147 13.54 -2.48 7.77
N GLY A 148 13.08 -2.07 8.95
CA GLY A 148 13.80 -1.16 9.83
C GLY A 148 15.12 -1.74 10.35
N HIS A 149 15.13 -3.01 10.75
CA HIS A 149 16.36 -3.71 11.13
C HIS A 149 17.38 -3.76 9.98
N VAL A 150 16.91 -4.07 8.76
CA VAL A 150 17.77 -4.10 7.56
C VAL A 150 18.34 -2.73 7.26
N ALA A 151 17.54 -1.66 7.38
CA ALA A 151 18.00 -0.29 7.20
C ALA A 151 19.11 0.07 8.20
N ALA A 152 18.92 -0.27 9.47
CA ALA A 152 19.92 -0.02 10.53
C ALA A 152 21.22 -0.78 10.27
N ARG A 153 21.17 -2.09 10.00
CA ARG A 153 22.37 -2.89 9.67
C ARG A 153 23.11 -2.34 8.45
N SER A 154 22.34 -1.96 7.43
CA SER A 154 22.91 -1.40 6.19
C SER A 154 23.60 -0.07 6.43
N LEU A 155 22.98 0.82 7.23
CA LEU A 155 23.56 2.10 7.59
C LEU A 155 24.78 1.94 8.50
N ALA A 156 24.72 1.11 9.54
CA ALA A 156 25.82 0.81 10.42
C ALA A 156 27.05 0.32 9.65
N LYS A 157 26.85 -0.64 8.74
CA LYS A 157 27.91 -1.12 7.84
C LYS A 157 28.47 0.00 6.97
N ALA A 158 27.63 0.86 6.37
CA ALA A 158 28.05 1.93 5.47
C ALA A 158 28.88 3.00 6.16
N ILE A 159 28.65 3.25 7.47
CA ILE A 159 29.40 4.24 8.27
C ILE A 159 30.57 3.62 9.06
N GLY A 160 30.86 2.32 8.90
CA GLY A 160 31.92 1.61 9.59
C GLY A 160 31.67 1.45 11.10
N ASP A 161 30.43 1.23 11.49
CA ASP A 161 29.96 0.92 12.84
C ASP A 161 30.25 1.99 13.91
N LYS A 162 30.38 3.25 13.48
CA LYS A 162 30.63 4.39 14.39
C LYS A 162 30.10 5.71 13.82
N GLY A 163 29.72 6.64 14.69
CA GLY A 163 29.26 7.97 14.31
C GLY A 163 27.88 8.30 14.81
N THR A 164 27.33 9.41 14.34
CA THR A 164 26.00 9.89 14.71
C THR A 164 25.03 9.64 13.56
N VAL A 165 23.83 9.10 13.85
CA VAL A 165 22.79 8.83 12.86
C VAL A 165 21.42 9.28 13.35
N TYR A 166 20.45 9.44 12.46
CA TYR A 166 19.03 9.59 12.83
C TYR A 166 18.10 9.01 11.79
N CYS A 167 16.83 8.84 12.19
CA CYS A 167 15.74 8.45 11.31
C CYS A 167 14.92 9.69 10.93
N GLU A 168 14.71 9.89 9.63
CA GLU A 168 13.75 10.83 9.07
C GLU A 168 12.47 10.06 8.75
N ASN A 169 11.33 10.42 9.36
CA ASN A 169 10.08 9.70 9.28
C ASN A 169 8.93 10.64 8.87
N ASN A 170 7.78 10.07 8.49
CA ASN A 170 6.59 10.82 8.11
C ASN A 170 5.96 11.51 9.33
N LYS A 171 5.14 10.80 10.06
CA LYS A 171 4.49 11.22 11.33
C LYS A 171 4.11 9.99 12.15
N PRO A 172 3.93 10.13 13.48
CA PRO A 172 3.42 9.05 14.32
C PRO A 172 2.00 8.60 13.90
N GLY A 173 1.70 7.32 14.07
CA GLY A 173 0.39 6.74 13.79
C GLY A 173 0.25 6.08 12.42
N ILE A 174 1.29 6.13 11.58
CA ILE A 174 1.35 5.38 10.33
C ILE A 174 2.04 4.04 10.61
N SER A 175 1.29 2.95 10.50
CA SER A 175 1.73 1.63 10.95
C SER A 175 3.03 1.15 10.31
N SER A 176 3.20 1.36 9.01
CA SER A 176 4.40 0.92 8.28
C SER A 176 5.64 1.70 8.68
N THR A 177 5.57 3.03 8.70
CA THR A 177 6.73 3.88 9.02
C THR A 177 7.06 3.91 10.51
N ASP A 178 6.07 3.74 11.39
CA ASP A 178 6.29 3.52 12.83
C ASP A 178 7.10 2.23 13.05
N ALA A 179 6.70 1.12 12.41
CA ALA A 179 7.40 -0.16 12.52
C ALA A 179 8.83 -0.10 11.95
N ARG A 180 9.05 0.61 10.82
CA ARG A 180 10.41 0.83 10.26
C ARG A 180 11.30 1.61 11.23
N ALA A 181 10.76 2.68 11.84
CA ALA A 181 11.51 3.46 12.83
C ALA A 181 11.80 2.63 14.10
N GLU A 182 10.84 1.83 14.57
CA GLU A 182 11.01 0.91 15.69
C GLU A 182 12.13 -0.11 15.41
N GLY A 183 12.06 -0.82 14.29
CA GLY A 183 13.08 -1.79 13.89
C GLY A 183 14.47 -1.15 13.73
N PHE A 184 14.52 0.07 13.16
CA PHE A 184 15.78 0.83 13.07
C PHE A 184 16.36 1.12 14.46
N MET A 185 15.55 1.62 15.38
CA MET A 185 15.98 1.94 16.73
C MET A 185 16.41 0.69 17.52
N ASP A 186 15.69 -0.43 17.35
CA ASP A 186 15.99 -1.69 18.03
C ASP A 186 17.31 -2.31 17.54
N GLU A 187 17.56 -2.29 16.24
CA GLU A 187 18.82 -2.79 15.69
C GLU A 187 20.00 -1.92 16.11
N MET A 188 19.84 -0.60 16.08
CA MET A 188 20.91 0.34 16.45
C MET A 188 21.37 0.18 17.91
N LYS A 189 20.56 -0.36 18.82
CA LYS A 189 20.97 -0.69 20.20
C LYS A 189 22.11 -1.73 20.23
N LYS A 190 22.28 -2.53 19.17
CA LYS A 190 23.34 -3.53 19.04
C LYS A 190 24.68 -2.92 18.56
N HIS A 191 24.69 -1.63 18.20
CA HIS A 191 25.82 -0.90 17.65
C HIS A 191 26.31 0.17 18.65
N PRO A 192 27.08 -0.18 19.71
CA PRO A 192 27.38 0.71 20.84
C PRO A 192 28.20 1.94 20.49
N ASN A 193 28.90 1.96 19.35
CA ASN A 193 29.68 3.10 18.89
C ASN A 193 28.88 4.05 17.98
N ILE A 194 27.60 3.77 17.76
CA ILE A 194 26.69 4.61 16.98
C ILE A 194 25.79 5.38 17.94
N LYS A 195 25.86 6.71 17.88
CA LYS A 195 24.94 7.60 18.59
C LYS A 195 23.69 7.81 17.73
N VAL A 196 22.52 7.40 18.21
CA VAL A 196 21.26 7.63 17.51
C VAL A 196 20.59 8.87 18.07
N LEU A 197 20.27 9.83 17.19
CA LEU A 197 19.52 11.03 17.54
C LEU A 197 18.01 10.76 17.50
N GLN A 198 17.24 11.70 18.05
CA GLN A 198 15.79 11.66 18.01
C GLN A 198 15.28 11.67 16.56
N THR A 199 14.31 10.81 16.25
CA THR A 199 13.59 10.79 14.98
C THR A 199 12.99 12.15 14.66
N GLN A 200 13.12 12.60 13.41
CA GLN A 200 12.49 13.82 12.90
C GLN A 200 11.26 13.43 12.06
N TYR A 201 10.23 14.30 12.06
CA TYR A 201 8.97 14.03 11.41
C TYR A 201 8.63 15.13 10.40
N ASN A 202 8.55 14.77 9.10
CA ASN A 202 8.41 15.71 7.99
C ASN A 202 6.98 15.84 7.43
N GLU A 203 6.03 15.04 7.89
CA GLU A 203 4.63 15.04 7.44
C GLU A 203 4.46 14.87 5.90
N ASP A 204 5.25 13.96 5.30
CA ASP A 204 5.34 13.71 3.86
C ASP A 204 5.80 14.92 3.02
N ASP A 205 6.55 15.85 3.62
CA ASP A 205 7.15 16.98 2.91
C ASP A 205 8.67 16.78 2.76
N ALA A 206 9.14 16.50 1.54
CA ALA A 206 10.55 16.30 1.23
C ALA A 206 11.40 17.58 1.48
N ASN A 207 10.83 18.79 1.33
CA ASN A 207 11.56 20.03 1.63
C ASN A 207 11.76 20.20 3.14
N ARG A 208 10.76 19.80 3.94
CA ARG A 208 10.89 19.76 5.40
C ARG A 208 11.96 18.75 5.82
N ALA A 209 11.97 17.53 5.25
CA ALA A 209 13.00 16.54 5.49
C ALA A 209 14.40 17.07 5.15
N ALA A 210 14.58 17.76 4.00
CA ALA A 210 15.84 18.41 3.64
C ALA A 210 16.26 19.49 4.65
N SER A 211 15.30 20.28 5.14
CA SER A 211 15.55 21.31 6.17
C SER A 211 15.96 20.67 7.51
N HIS A 212 15.40 19.51 7.87
CA HIS A 212 15.81 18.76 9.06
C HIS A 212 17.27 18.31 8.96
N VAL A 213 17.72 17.80 7.81
CA VAL A 213 19.12 17.45 7.59
C VAL A 213 20.05 18.64 7.86
N ALA A 214 19.74 19.81 7.32
CA ALA A 214 20.51 21.02 7.56
C ALA A 214 20.56 21.41 9.05
N ALA A 215 19.41 21.34 9.73
CA ALA A 215 19.33 21.65 11.16
C ALA A 215 20.06 20.61 12.04
N VAL A 216 20.01 19.32 11.65
CA VAL A 216 20.74 18.26 12.37
C VAL A 216 22.25 18.42 12.17
N LEU A 217 22.72 18.67 10.96
CA LEU A 217 24.14 18.91 10.64
C LEU A 217 24.68 20.12 11.37
N ALA A 218 23.93 21.21 11.50
CA ALA A 218 24.37 22.41 12.24
C ALA A 218 24.62 22.12 13.72
N ARG A 219 23.88 21.18 14.32
CA ARG A 219 24.02 20.80 15.73
C ARG A 219 24.94 19.60 15.97
N ASN A 220 25.11 18.76 14.95
CA ASN A 220 25.90 17.53 14.99
C ASN A 220 26.78 17.45 13.73
N PRO A 221 27.93 18.16 13.72
CA PRO A 221 28.85 18.18 12.58
C PRO A 221 29.45 16.81 12.25
N ASP A 222 29.38 15.87 13.20
CA ASP A 222 29.80 14.47 13.12
C ASP A 222 28.70 13.53 12.60
N LEU A 223 27.58 14.07 12.09
CA LEU A 223 26.53 13.25 11.47
C LEU A 223 27.13 12.35 10.39
N ALA A 224 27.03 11.04 10.58
CA ALA A 224 27.59 10.02 9.69
C ALA A 224 26.55 9.42 8.74
N GLY A 225 25.26 9.42 9.15
CA GLY A 225 24.23 8.85 8.31
C GLY A 225 22.79 9.24 8.67
N VAL A 226 21.91 9.04 7.70
CA VAL A 226 20.46 9.25 7.83
C VAL A 226 19.72 8.10 7.19
N PHE A 227 18.65 7.65 7.87
CA PHE A 227 17.68 6.71 7.34
C PHE A 227 16.37 7.46 7.04
N GLY A 228 15.93 7.46 5.78
CA GLY A 228 14.62 7.95 5.37
C GLY A 228 13.62 6.81 5.30
N ALA A 229 12.60 6.84 6.18
CA ALA A 229 11.71 5.70 6.41
C ALA A 229 10.61 5.51 5.34
N ASN A 230 10.45 6.46 4.40
CA ASN A 230 9.55 6.37 3.25
C ASN A 230 10.06 7.23 2.09
N THR A 231 9.33 7.22 0.97
CA THR A 231 9.63 7.97 -0.26
C THR A 231 10.02 9.43 -0.02
N PHE A 232 9.18 10.18 0.71
CA PHE A 232 9.39 11.62 0.90
C PHE A 232 10.52 11.90 1.90
N SER A 233 10.59 11.13 2.97
CA SER A 233 11.67 11.18 3.95
C SER A 233 13.04 10.89 3.31
N GLY A 234 13.11 9.83 2.50
CA GLY A 234 14.33 9.44 1.80
C GLY A 234 14.77 10.45 0.76
N SER A 235 13.85 10.92 -0.09
CA SER A 235 14.14 11.91 -1.13
C SER A 235 14.61 13.24 -0.52
N GLY A 236 13.94 13.70 0.54
CA GLY A 236 14.31 14.94 1.23
C GLY A 236 15.65 14.81 1.96
N ALA A 237 15.90 13.68 2.63
CA ALA A 237 17.18 13.43 3.30
C ALA A 237 18.35 13.47 2.30
N ALA A 238 18.22 12.79 1.15
CA ALA A 238 19.23 12.79 0.10
C ALA A 238 19.51 14.20 -0.43
N GLN A 239 18.45 14.98 -0.70
CA GLN A 239 18.57 16.37 -1.17
C GLN A 239 19.22 17.27 -0.10
N GLY A 240 18.85 17.12 1.17
CA GLY A 240 19.42 17.88 2.28
C GLY A 240 20.92 17.60 2.44
N VAL A 241 21.35 16.34 2.37
CA VAL A 241 22.77 15.94 2.39
C VAL A 241 23.52 16.55 1.20
N LYS A 242 22.94 16.52 -0.01
CA LYS A 242 23.54 17.14 -1.20
C LYS A 242 23.65 18.66 -1.05
N ALA A 243 22.59 19.34 -0.62
CA ALA A 243 22.58 20.79 -0.44
C ALA A 243 23.58 21.27 0.61
N ALA A 244 23.83 20.45 1.65
CA ALA A 244 24.86 20.71 2.66
C ALA A 244 26.29 20.39 2.18
N GLY A 245 26.50 19.93 0.94
CA GLY A 245 27.80 19.53 0.41
C GLY A 245 28.40 18.30 1.12
N LYS A 246 27.55 17.44 1.69
CA LYS A 246 27.95 16.26 2.46
C LYS A 246 27.73 14.92 1.74
N GLN A 247 27.42 14.97 0.44
CA GLN A 247 27.28 13.78 -0.39
C GLN A 247 28.55 12.93 -0.35
N GLY A 248 28.40 11.62 -0.14
CA GLY A 248 29.50 10.67 0.02
C GLY A 248 30.15 10.66 1.43
N VAL A 249 29.94 11.72 2.23
CA VAL A 249 30.41 11.81 3.63
C VAL A 249 29.31 11.31 4.57
N VAL A 250 28.12 11.89 4.50
CA VAL A 250 26.94 11.42 5.23
C VAL A 250 26.27 10.34 4.40
N LYS A 251 26.13 9.14 4.95
CA LYS A 251 25.51 8.01 4.29
C LYS A 251 23.99 8.11 4.32
N VAL A 252 23.36 7.84 3.18
CA VAL A 252 21.91 7.92 3.01
C VAL A 252 21.35 6.54 2.70
N VAL A 253 20.55 6.01 3.63
CA VAL A 253 19.74 4.82 3.43
C VAL A 253 18.28 5.25 3.29
N VAL A 254 17.62 4.82 2.23
CA VAL A 254 16.21 5.17 1.98
C VAL A 254 15.33 3.92 1.94
N PHE A 255 14.12 4.04 2.43
CA PHE A 255 13.08 3.08 2.12
C PHE A 255 12.36 3.56 0.86
N ASP A 256 11.95 2.59 0.01
CA ASP A 256 11.37 2.77 -1.31
C ASP A 256 12.37 3.06 -2.44
N ALA A 257 12.14 2.42 -3.57
CA ALA A 257 12.95 2.55 -4.78
C ALA A 257 12.21 3.38 -5.83
N VAL A 258 12.13 4.70 -5.58
CA VAL A 258 11.45 5.65 -6.47
C VAL A 258 12.08 5.72 -7.87
N PRO A 259 11.37 6.21 -8.90
CA PRO A 259 11.95 6.45 -10.22
C PRO A 259 13.24 7.27 -10.14
N GLY A 260 14.29 6.81 -10.82
CA GLY A 260 15.61 7.44 -10.80
C GLY A 260 16.51 7.07 -9.62
N ILE A 261 16.09 6.15 -8.74
CA ILE A 261 16.92 5.67 -7.62
C ILE A 261 18.24 5.04 -8.10
N ASP A 262 18.23 4.40 -9.27
CA ASP A 262 19.42 3.84 -9.89
C ASP A 262 20.49 4.91 -10.16
N GLN A 263 20.09 6.06 -10.69
CA GLN A 263 20.99 7.20 -10.90
C GLN A 263 21.46 7.80 -9.58
N GLN A 264 20.60 7.86 -8.57
CA GLN A 264 20.93 8.36 -7.25
C GLN A 264 21.97 7.46 -6.55
N ILE A 265 21.82 6.15 -6.67
CA ILE A 265 22.78 5.17 -6.13
C ILE A 265 24.12 5.26 -6.89
N LYS A 266 24.10 5.29 -8.22
CA LYS A 266 25.31 5.42 -9.06
C LYS A 266 26.10 6.69 -8.76
N SER A 267 25.41 7.81 -8.60
CA SER A 267 26.04 9.09 -8.27
C SER A 267 26.50 9.19 -6.81
N GLY A 268 26.08 8.27 -5.93
CA GLY A 268 26.34 8.30 -4.50
C GLY A 268 25.56 9.38 -3.75
N LEU A 269 24.42 9.81 -4.31
CA LEU A 269 23.44 10.64 -3.61
C LEU A 269 22.66 9.82 -2.58
N VAL A 270 22.33 8.58 -2.91
CA VAL A 270 21.82 7.55 -2.03
C VAL A 270 22.84 6.42 -2.00
N ASP A 271 23.14 5.88 -0.82
CA ASP A 271 24.05 4.75 -0.69
C ASP A 271 23.32 3.41 -0.83
N ILE A 272 22.13 3.31 -0.23
CA ILE A 272 21.34 2.07 -0.20
C ILE A 272 19.86 2.43 -0.26
N ALA A 273 19.10 1.68 -1.09
CA ALA A 273 17.64 1.73 -1.10
C ALA A 273 17.05 0.36 -0.75
N ILE A 274 16.05 0.35 0.13
CA ILE A 274 15.28 -0.83 0.50
C ILE A 274 13.99 -0.79 -0.30
N ALA A 275 13.97 -1.50 -1.42
CA ALA A 275 12.82 -1.58 -2.32
C ALA A 275 11.79 -2.56 -1.77
N GLN A 276 10.57 -2.11 -1.55
CA GLN A 276 9.42 -2.98 -1.32
C GLN A 276 8.95 -3.61 -2.64
N ARG A 277 7.93 -4.46 -2.56
CA ARG A 277 7.30 -5.11 -3.72
C ARG A 277 5.82 -4.71 -3.82
N PRO A 278 5.53 -3.43 -4.09
CA PRO A 278 4.15 -2.93 -4.12
C PRO A 278 3.29 -3.58 -5.19
N ASP A 279 3.88 -3.97 -6.33
CA ASP A 279 3.18 -4.74 -7.37
C ASP A 279 2.63 -6.07 -6.83
N GLU A 280 3.38 -6.77 -5.98
CA GLU A 280 2.91 -7.98 -5.32
C GLU A 280 1.85 -7.71 -4.26
N ILE A 281 1.95 -6.59 -3.53
CA ILE A 281 0.93 -6.20 -2.54
C ILE A 281 -0.41 -6.02 -3.27
N GLY A 282 -0.43 -5.27 -4.37
CA GLY A 282 -1.63 -5.07 -5.18
C GLY A 282 -2.13 -6.36 -5.83
N TYR A 283 -1.22 -7.15 -6.40
CA TYR A 283 -1.53 -8.43 -7.03
C TYR A 283 -2.20 -9.41 -6.06
N TYR A 284 -1.57 -9.66 -4.91
CA TYR A 284 -2.16 -10.55 -3.90
C TYR A 284 -3.42 -9.97 -3.27
N GLY A 285 -3.54 -8.64 -3.18
CA GLY A 285 -4.77 -7.98 -2.74
C GLY A 285 -5.98 -8.42 -3.57
N VAL A 286 -5.87 -8.32 -4.88
CA VAL A 286 -6.95 -8.71 -5.80
C VAL A 286 -7.11 -10.24 -5.88
N LYS A 287 -6.02 -11.03 -5.84
CA LYS A 287 -6.10 -12.50 -5.75
C LYS A 287 -6.89 -12.94 -4.53
N PHE A 288 -6.63 -12.34 -3.36
CA PHE A 288 -7.38 -12.64 -2.14
C PHE A 288 -8.82 -12.13 -2.22
N ALA A 289 -9.06 -10.99 -2.89
CA ALA A 289 -10.42 -10.52 -3.15
C ALA A 289 -11.19 -11.55 -3.98
N ALA A 290 -10.62 -12.06 -5.06
CA ALA A 290 -11.23 -13.11 -5.90
C ALA A 290 -11.48 -14.40 -5.10
N ASP A 291 -10.52 -14.85 -4.30
CA ASP A 291 -10.68 -16.03 -3.44
C ASP A 291 -11.85 -15.86 -2.45
N LEU A 292 -11.96 -14.69 -1.80
CA LEU A 292 -13.07 -14.38 -0.89
C LEU A 292 -14.43 -14.34 -1.60
N ILE A 293 -14.49 -13.79 -2.82
CA ILE A 293 -15.71 -13.75 -3.63
C ILE A 293 -16.16 -15.17 -3.98
N HIS A 294 -15.22 -16.06 -4.27
CA HIS A 294 -15.49 -17.48 -4.54
C HIS A 294 -15.68 -18.35 -3.29
N GLY A 295 -15.75 -17.74 -2.09
CA GLY A 295 -15.96 -18.44 -0.83
C GLY A 295 -14.75 -19.21 -0.30
N LYS A 296 -13.56 -18.95 -0.83
CA LYS A 296 -12.32 -19.55 -0.35
C LYS A 296 -11.78 -18.81 0.89
N LYS A 297 -11.00 -19.51 1.69
CA LYS A 297 -10.27 -18.92 2.83
C LYS A 297 -8.97 -18.28 2.37
N ILE A 298 -8.62 -17.15 2.98
CA ILE A 298 -7.35 -16.46 2.79
C ILE A 298 -6.56 -16.42 4.12
N PRO A 299 -5.23 -16.29 4.08
CA PRO A 299 -4.45 -16.11 5.30
C PRO A 299 -4.69 -14.73 5.92
N PRO A 300 -4.65 -14.57 7.25
CA PRO A 300 -4.82 -13.28 7.91
C PRO A 300 -3.66 -12.31 7.66
N PHE A 301 -2.50 -12.81 7.24
CA PHE A 301 -1.32 -12.03 6.90
C PHE A 301 -0.57 -12.60 5.70
N LYS A 302 -0.08 -11.73 4.81
CA LYS A 302 0.78 -12.06 3.69
C LYS A 302 1.93 -11.05 3.58
N SER A 303 3.17 -11.50 3.84
CA SER A 303 4.36 -10.71 3.57
C SER A 303 4.77 -10.82 2.09
N THR A 304 5.17 -9.69 1.50
CA THR A 304 5.73 -9.61 0.13
C THR A 304 7.25 -9.40 0.11
N GLY A 305 7.86 -9.13 1.27
CA GLY A 305 9.30 -8.92 1.39
C GLY A 305 9.79 -7.60 0.79
N PHE A 306 11.11 -7.51 0.64
CA PHE A 306 11.81 -6.35 0.04
C PHE A 306 13.17 -6.77 -0.52
N VAL A 307 13.80 -5.89 -1.30
CA VAL A 307 15.13 -6.07 -1.91
C VAL A 307 16.02 -4.89 -1.54
N VAL A 308 17.26 -5.17 -1.14
CA VAL A 308 18.26 -4.13 -0.87
C VAL A 308 19.01 -3.82 -2.16
N LEU A 309 18.94 -2.57 -2.59
CA LEU A 309 19.62 -2.04 -3.78
C LEU A 309 20.79 -1.16 -3.36
N ASP A 310 21.95 -1.40 -3.92
CA ASP A 310 23.17 -0.62 -3.72
C ASP A 310 24.05 -0.60 -4.99
N LYS A 311 25.22 0.03 -4.91
CA LYS A 311 26.15 0.10 -6.04
C LYS A 311 26.62 -1.24 -6.58
N THR A 312 26.53 -2.31 -5.79
CA THR A 312 27.01 -3.64 -6.19
C THR A 312 26.03 -4.42 -7.05
N ASN A 313 24.73 -4.06 -6.98
CA ASN A 313 23.68 -4.80 -7.67
C ASN A 313 22.75 -3.97 -8.56
N ILE A 314 22.74 -2.65 -8.42
CA ILE A 314 21.76 -1.79 -9.13
C ILE A 314 21.82 -1.89 -10.66
N ASP A 315 22.94 -2.31 -11.23
CA ASP A 315 23.11 -2.49 -12.67
C ASP A 315 22.67 -3.89 -13.15
N GLN A 316 22.37 -4.81 -12.25
CA GLN A 316 21.90 -6.15 -12.62
C GLN A 316 20.52 -6.05 -13.27
N PRO A 317 20.27 -6.74 -14.39
CA PRO A 317 19.01 -6.61 -15.15
C PRO A 317 17.75 -6.93 -14.31
N ASP A 318 17.86 -7.91 -13.40
CA ASP A 318 16.79 -8.36 -12.52
C ASP A 318 16.48 -7.38 -11.38
N MET A 319 17.35 -6.43 -11.09
CA MET A 319 17.11 -5.41 -10.07
C MET A 319 16.20 -4.29 -10.57
N LYS A 320 16.14 -4.05 -11.87
CA LYS A 320 15.32 -2.96 -12.45
C LYS A 320 13.82 -3.11 -12.19
N GLN A 321 13.34 -4.35 -12.07
CA GLN A 321 11.93 -4.62 -11.77
C GLN A 321 11.47 -4.10 -10.40
N TYR A 322 12.42 -3.83 -9.48
CA TYR A 322 12.12 -3.33 -8.14
C TYR A 322 12.11 -1.80 -8.06
N ILE A 323 12.46 -1.10 -9.14
CA ILE A 323 12.33 0.36 -9.23
C ILE A 323 10.88 0.69 -9.58
N TYR A 324 10.27 1.50 -8.74
CA TYR A 324 8.87 1.92 -8.94
C TYR A 324 8.73 2.75 -10.22
N SER A 325 7.53 2.79 -10.76
CA SER A 325 7.25 3.59 -11.95
C SER A 325 5.96 4.39 -11.74
N ASN A 326 5.94 5.56 -12.38
CA ASN A 326 4.77 6.46 -12.38
C ASN A 326 3.62 5.88 -13.20
#